data_e493e4b61933a8ed3111f5b5e4914db6
#
_entry.id   e493e4b61933a8ed3111f5b5e4914db6
#
_cell.length_a   1.000
_cell.length_b   1.000
_cell.length_c   1.000
_cell.angle_alpha   90.00
_cell.angle_beta   90.00
_cell.angle_gamma   90.00
#
_symmetry.space_group_name_H-M   'P 1'
#
loop_
_entity.id
_entity.type
_entity.pdbx_description
1 polymer ?
#
loop_
_entity_poly.entity_id
_entity_poly.type
_entity_poly.pdbx_seq_one_letter_code
_entity_poly.pdbx_strand_id
1 'polypeptide(L)'
;RRGPRVDLLPQQYVSTRYSVLRHGGTGRDAQLICGVVSFDDAAARELMRTLPVVLLIRGDSVSAASSIRDTLRLMAGELVHPQLGGEVVATRLADILVVQAIRSWLSDDPQSATGWLHAIQDARIGSALEAIHDDPGHEWNLDLLATVATMSRSSFSARFTELIGEPPISYLTRWRMNVAESRLREHDITASQVATELGYRSEAAFNRAFTRIIGRTPGSIRAQRRNPATGTKGR
;
A
#
# COMPACT_ATOMS: atom_id res chain seq x y z
N ARG A 1 -8.73 17.09 -30.80
CA ARG A 1 -8.04 18.24 -30.13
C ARG A 1 -7.68 17.77 -28.72
N ARG A 2 -6.41 17.90 -28.30
CA ARG A 2 -6.01 17.67 -26.90
C ARG A 2 -6.61 18.81 -26.08
N GLY A 3 -7.37 18.47 -25.04
CA GLY A 3 -7.86 19.42 -24.04
C GLY A 3 -6.72 20.04 -23.23
N PRO A 4 -7.01 21.11 -22.46
CA PRO A 4 -6.01 21.70 -21.55
C PRO A 4 -5.63 20.70 -20.46
N ARG A 5 -4.42 20.83 -19.94
CA ARG A 5 -3.96 20.02 -18.81
C ARG A 5 -4.74 20.39 -17.54
N VAL A 6 -5.19 19.39 -16.80
CA VAL A 6 -6.03 19.57 -15.61
C VAL A 6 -5.32 20.36 -14.51
N ASP A 7 -4.00 20.18 -14.36
CA ASP A 7 -3.17 20.87 -13.38
C ASP A 7 -2.97 22.37 -13.66
N LEU A 8 -3.29 22.81 -14.88
CA LEU A 8 -3.22 24.23 -15.29
C LEU A 8 -4.59 24.94 -15.24
N LEU A 9 -5.67 24.22 -14.91
CA LEU A 9 -6.99 24.81 -14.83
C LEU A 9 -7.23 25.48 -13.46
N PRO A 10 -8.02 26.56 -13.41
CA PRO A 10 -8.38 27.21 -12.15
C PRO A 10 -9.07 26.22 -11.21
N GLN A 11 -8.57 26.11 -9.99
CA GLN A 11 -9.10 25.22 -8.95
C GLN A 11 -9.65 26.06 -7.80
N GLN A 12 -10.81 25.71 -7.33
CA GLN A 12 -11.38 26.25 -6.10
C GLN A 12 -11.02 25.32 -4.93
N TYR A 13 -10.08 25.73 -4.09
CA TYR A 13 -9.72 24.99 -2.90
C TYR A 13 -10.83 25.09 -1.86
N VAL A 14 -11.35 23.94 -1.44
CA VAL A 14 -12.38 23.83 -0.40
C VAL A 14 -11.72 23.54 0.95
N SER A 15 -10.62 22.79 0.94
CA SER A 15 -9.76 22.54 2.10
C SER A 15 -8.30 22.41 1.66
N THR A 16 -7.42 22.12 2.61
CA THR A 16 -6.00 21.82 2.32
C THR A 16 -5.80 20.49 1.56
N ARG A 17 -6.82 19.63 1.53
CA ARG A 17 -6.74 18.27 0.98
C ARG A 17 -7.51 18.06 -0.30
N TYR A 18 -8.49 18.93 -0.63
CA TYR A 18 -9.22 18.80 -1.89
C TYR A 18 -9.64 20.14 -2.48
N SER A 19 -9.80 20.12 -3.79
CA SER A 19 -10.27 21.25 -4.59
C SER A 19 -11.34 20.79 -5.57
N VAL A 20 -12.21 21.72 -5.97
CA VAL A 20 -13.21 21.52 -7.02
C VAL A 20 -12.73 22.27 -8.27
N LEU A 21 -12.74 21.58 -9.40
CA LEU A 21 -12.45 22.14 -10.68
C LEU A 21 -13.70 22.08 -11.55
N ARG A 22 -14.06 23.21 -12.14
CA ARG A 22 -15.14 23.30 -13.12
C ARG A 22 -14.59 23.81 -14.42
N HIS A 23 -14.72 23.03 -15.47
CA HIS A 23 -14.23 23.38 -16.81
C HIS A 23 -15.13 22.78 -17.88
N GLY A 24 -15.42 23.52 -18.92
CA GLY A 24 -16.21 23.04 -20.05
C GLY A 24 -17.10 24.12 -20.65
N GLY A 25 -17.91 23.72 -21.59
CA GLY A 25 -18.86 24.56 -22.31
C GLY A 25 -20.34 24.23 -21.99
N THR A 26 -21.19 24.21 -23.00
CA THR A 26 -22.66 24.00 -22.89
C THR A 26 -23.08 22.55 -23.17
N GLY A 27 -22.14 21.59 -23.15
CA GLY A 27 -22.44 20.18 -23.37
C GLY A 27 -23.06 19.51 -22.12
N ARG A 28 -23.27 18.18 -22.21
CA ARG A 28 -23.67 17.38 -21.06
C ARG A 28 -22.59 17.42 -19.99
N ASP A 29 -23.00 17.59 -18.74
CA ASP A 29 -22.10 17.57 -17.60
C ASP A 29 -21.52 16.16 -17.40
N ALA A 30 -20.23 16.09 -17.14
CA ALA A 30 -19.53 14.90 -16.67
C ALA A 30 -18.85 15.21 -15.34
N GLN A 31 -18.96 14.30 -14.38
CA GLN A 31 -18.32 14.42 -13.08
C GLN A 31 -17.18 13.42 -12.98
N LEU A 32 -16.01 13.91 -12.60
CA LEU A 32 -14.83 13.11 -12.34
C LEU A 32 -14.37 13.36 -10.90
N ILE A 33 -14.10 12.30 -10.16
CA ILE A 33 -13.44 12.36 -8.86
C ILE A 33 -12.03 11.81 -9.04
N CYS A 34 -11.02 12.58 -8.67
CA CYS A 34 -9.63 12.17 -8.66
C CYS A 34 -9.12 12.23 -7.23
N GLY A 35 -8.50 11.17 -6.75
CA GLY A 35 -7.92 11.09 -5.42
C GLY A 35 -6.53 10.46 -5.45
N VAL A 36 -5.71 10.83 -4.47
CA VAL A 36 -4.41 10.21 -4.20
C VAL A 36 -4.47 9.61 -2.80
N VAL A 37 -4.20 8.32 -2.71
CA VAL A 37 -4.13 7.59 -1.44
C VAL A 37 -2.69 7.17 -1.21
N SER A 38 -2.16 7.44 -0.01
CA SER A 38 -0.83 7.03 0.40
C SER A 38 -0.93 5.93 1.44
N PHE A 39 -0.09 4.92 1.33
CA PHE A 39 -0.03 3.80 2.25
C PHE A 39 1.30 3.82 2.99
N ASP A 40 1.25 4.01 4.30
CA ASP A 40 2.44 4.02 5.16
C ASP A 40 2.70 2.66 5.82
N ASP A 41 1.67 1.80 5.90
CA ASP A 41 1.78 0.45 6.45
C ASP A 41 2.56 -0.51 5.54
N ALA A 42 3.35 -1.42 6.17
CA ALA A 42 4.20 -2.38 5.46
C ALA A 42 3.39 -3.40 4.63
N ALA A 43 2.25 -3.88 5.16
CA ALA A 43 1.39 -4.83 4.47
C ALA A 43 0.69 -4.19 3.26
N ALA A 44 0.22 -2.96 3.41
CA ALA A 44 -0.38 -2.22 2.31
C ALA A 44 0.63 -1.94 1.19
N ARG A 45 1.89 -1.64 1.51
CA ARG A 45 2.96 -1.51 0.50
C ARG A 45 3.24 -2.82 -0.22
N GLU A 46 3.21 -3.94 0.48
CA GLU A 46 3.39 -5.25 -0.13
C GLU A 46 2.25 -5.58 -1.09
N LEU A 47 1.01 -5.32 -0.67
CA LEU A 47 -0.17 -5.45 -1.52
C LEU A 47 -0.05 -4.59 -2.79
N MET A 48 0.33 -3.31 -2.65
CA MET A 48 0.50 -2.40 -3.79
C MET A 48 1.53 -2.89 -4.82
N ARG A 49 2.56 -3.62 -4.40
CA ARG A 49 3.57 -4.20 -5.32
C ARG A 49 3.03 -5.33 -6.19
N THR A 50 1.97 -5.99 -5.74
CA THR A 50 1.37 -7.13 -6.45
C THR A 50 0.24 -6.72 -7.36
N LEU A 51 -0.27 -5.48 -7.21
CA LEU A 51 -1.32 -4.96 -8.06
C LEU A 51 -0.78 -4.50 -9.42
N PRO A 52 -1.56 -4.63 -10.48
CA PRO A 52 -1.19 -4.06 -11.77
C PRO A 52 -1.11 -2.53 -11.70
N VAL A 53 -0.33 -1.94 -12.60
CA VAL A 53 -0.13 -0.47 -12.67
C VAL A 53 -1.45 0.29 -12.83
N VAL A 54 -2.46 -0.35 -13.44
CA VAL A 54 -3.81 0.21 -13.62
C VAL A 54 -4.83 -0.86 -13.31
N LEU A 55 -5.74 -0.56 -12.40
CA LEU A 55 -6.96 -1.33 -12.13
C LEU A 55 -8.13 -0.65 -12.83
N LEU A 56 -8.73 -1.32 -13.80
CA LEU A 56 -9.91 -0.82 -14.48
C LEU A 56 -11.14 -1.61 -14.03
N ILE A 57 -12.07 -0.94 -13.34
CA ILE A 57 -13.33 -1.52 -12.90
C ILE A 57 -14.44 -0.91 -13.75
N ARG A 58 -15.15 -1.77 -14.49
CA ARG A 58 -16.24 -1.35 -15.34
C ARG A 58 -17.55 -1.31 -14.56
N GLY A 59 -18.34 -0.27 -14.76
CA GLY A 59 -19.59 -0.04 -14.04
C GLY A 59 -20.76 -0.97 -14.43
N ASP A 60 -20.55 -1.89 -15.35
CA ASP A 60 -21.54 -2.86 -15.88
C ASP A 60 -21.50 -4.24 -15.18
N SER A 61 -20.49 -4.52 -14.36
CA SER A 61 -20.46 -5.74 -13.55
C SER A 61 -21.45 -5.69 -12.38
N VAL A 62 -22.27 -6.75 -12.22
CA VAL A 62 -23.58 -6.70 -11.55
C VAL A 62 -23.52 -6.55 -10.02
N SER A 63 -22.42 -6.88 -9.33
CA SER A 63 -22.40 -6.93 -7.85
C SER A 63 -21.38 -6.00 -7.23
N ALA A 64 -20.12 -6.04 -7.63
CA ALA A 64 -19.06 -5.22 -7.03
C ALA A 64 -19.12 -3.74 -7.48
N ALA A 65 -19.58 -3.48 -8.71
CA ALA A 65 -19.74 -2.13 -9.26
C ALA A 65 -20.85 -1.32 -8.59
N SER A 66 -21.85 -1.95 -7.96
CA SER A 66 -22.90 -1.22 -7.24
C SER A 66 -22.35 -0.56 -5.99
N SER A 67 -21.60 -1.27 -5.14
CA SER A 67 -21.04 -0.74 -3.91
C SER A 67 -19.98 0.35 -4.16
N ILE A 68 -19.14 0.18 -5.19
CA ILE A 68 -18.19 1.22 -5.63
C ILE A 68 -18.93 2.47 -6.07
N ARG A 69 -20.00 2.31 -6.85
CA ARG A 69 -20.81 3.42 -7.35
C ARG A 69 -21.51 4.19 -6.23
N ASP A 70 -22.03 3.46 -5.24
CA ASP A 70 -22.71 4.06 -4.10
C ASP A 70 -21.72 4.81 -3.20
N THR A 71 -20.53 4.25 -2.99
CA THR A 71 -19.44 4.93 -2.27
C THR A 71 -18.98 6.19 -3.01
N LEU A 72 -18.85 6.15 -4.34
CA LEU A 72 -18.52 7.33 -5.16
C LEU A 72 -19.64 8.40 -5.08
N ARG A 73 -20.91 8.00 -5.06
CA ARG A 73 -22.03 8.96 -4.89
C ARG A 73 -22.00 9.65 -3.54
N LEU A 74 -21.77 8.90 -2.46
CA LEU A 74 -21.62 9.46 -1.13
C LEU A 74 -20.46 10.45 -1.07
N MET A 75 -19.30 10.04 -1.60
CA MET A 75 -18.11 10.90 -1.67
C MET A 75 -18.37 12.17 -2.49
N ALA A 76 -19.04 12.04 -3.63
CA ALA A 76 -19.44 13.21 -4.45
C ALA A 76 -20.36 14.15 -3.69
N GLY A 77 -21.31 13.64 -2.91
CA GLY A 77 -22.20 14.44 -2.06
C GLY A 77 -21.44 15.27 -1.03
N GLU A 78 -20.48 14.67 -0.32
CA GLU A 78 -19.63 15.36 0.65
C GLU A 78 -18.73 16.44 0.01
N LEU A 79 -18.22 16.18 -1.19
CA LEU A 79 -17.35 17.11 -1.90
C LEU A 79 -18.12 18.30 -2.52
N VAL A 80 -19.37 18.08 -2.96
CA VAL A 80 -20.20 19.13 -3.58
C VAL A 80 -20.89 20.00 -2.53
N HIS A 81 -21.27 19.40 -1.40
CA HIS A 81 -21.96 20.08 -0.29
C HIS A 81 -21.14 19.93 1.01
N PRO A 82 -20.04 20.67 1.16
CA PRO A 82 -19.16 20.55 2.32
C PRO A 82 -19.93 20.77 3.63
N GLN A 83 -19.89 19.76 4.51
CA GLN A 83 -20.46 19.84 5.85
C GLN A 83 -19.35 19.71 6.90
N LEU A 84 -19.69 20.01 8.16
CA LEU A 84 -18.77 19.79 9.27
C LEU A 84 -18.35 18.30 9.32
N GLY A 85 -17.05 18.05 9.24
CA GLY A 85 -16.52 16.67 9.19
C GLY A 85 -16.48 16.02 7.81
N GLY A 86 -16.98 16.67 6.75
CA GLY A 86 -17.03 16.11 5.38
C GLY A 86 -15.67 15.67 4.83
N GLU A 87 -14.58 16.36 5.19
CA GLU A 87 -13.22 15.95 4.82
C GLU A 87 -12.84 14.59 5.43
N VAL A 88 -13.22 14.34 6.67
CA VAL A 88 -12.99 13.05 7.35
C VAL A 88 -13.80 11.96 6.66
N VAL A 89 -15.09 12.23 6.38
CA VAL A 89 -15.96 11.28 5.67
C VAL A 89 -15.41 10.96 4.30
N ALA A 90 -15.05 11.97 3.50
CA ALA A 90 -14.47 11.76 2.15
C ALA A 90 -13.18 10.95 2.20
N THR A 91 -12.30 11.17 3.19
CA THR A 91 -11.08 10.38 3.37
C THR A 91 -11.40 8.92 3.66
N ARG A 92 -12.34 8.63 4.57
CA ARG A 92 -12.74 7.25 4.88
C ARG A 92 -13.44 6.55 3.72
N LEU A 93 -14.22 7.27 2.95
CA LEU A 93 -14.82 6.74 1.72
C LEU A 93 -13.74 6.41 0.67
N ALA A 94 -12.66 7.18 0.58
CA ALA A 94 -11.53 6.88 -0.29
C ALA A 94 -10.82 5.58 0.15
N ASP A 95 -10.61 5.36 1.45
CA ASP A 95 -10.04 4.11 1.98
C ASP A 95 -10.93 2.90 1.58
N ILE A 96 -12.26 3.05 1.75
CA ILE A 96 -13.23 2.02 1.38
C ILE A 96 -13.19 1.73 -0.13
N LEU A 97 -13.12 2.77 -0.98
CA LEU A 97 -13.04 2.62 -2.44
C LEU A 97 -11.83 1.79 -2.88
N VAL A 98 -10.67 2.01 -2.26
CA VAL A 98 -9.47 1.21 -2.57
C VAL A 98 -9.70 -0.27 -2.25
N VAL A 99 -10.24 -0.56 -1.07
CA VAL A 99 -10.56 -1.96 -0.69
C VAL A 99 -11.58 -2.58 -1.63
N GLN A 100 -12.64 -1.85 -1.98
CA GLN A 100 -13.65 -2.32 -2.93
C GLN A 100 -13.07 -2.56 -4.32
N ALA A 101 -12.18 -1.68 -4.79
CA ALA A 101 -11.51 -1.81 -6.08
C ALA A 101 -10.64 -3.06 -6.14
N ILE A 102 -9.85 -3.32 -5.10
CA ILE A 102 -9.01 -4.52 -5.01
C ILE A 102 -9.87 -5.78 -4.97
N ARG A 103 -10.93 -5.79 -4.15
CA ARG A 103 -11.86 -6.94 -4.06
C ARG A 103 -12.56 -7.23 -5.39
N SER A 104 -13.01 -6.18 -6.09
CA SER A 104 -13.63 -6.34 -7.40
C SER A 104 -12.66 -6.95 -8.40
N TRP A 105 -11.43 -6.44 -8.44
CA TRP A 105 -10.41 -6.97 -9.33
C TRP A 105 -10.07 -8.44 -9.06
N LEU A 106 -9.95 -8.82 -7.78
CA LEU A 106 -9.71 -10.20 -7.37
C LEU A 106 -10.87 -11.15 -7.75
N SER A 107 -12.10 -10.63 -7.74
CA SER A 107 -13.30 -11.41 -8.08
C SER A 107 -13.47 -11.59 -9.60
N ASP A 108 -13.09 -10.59 -10.39
CA ASP A 108 -13.25 -10.58 -11.84
C ASP A 108 -12.21 -11.48 -12.54
N ASP A 109 -11.01 -11.59 -11.97
CA ASP A 109 -9.96 -12.48 -12.49
C ASP A 109 -9.15 -13.12 -11.34
N PRO A 110 -9.64 -14.23 -10.77
CA PRO A 110 -8.94 -14.96 -9.71
C PRO A 110 -7.53 -15.45 -10.12
N GLN A 111 -7.27 -15.62 -11.42
CA GLN A 111 -5.95 -16.04 -11.92
C GLN A 111 -4.98 -14.87 -12.09
N SER A 112 -5.46 -13.65 -12.10
CA SER A 112 -4.61 -12.47 -12.12
C SER A 112 -3.98 -12.15 -10.75
N ALA A 113 -4.50 -12.77 -9.68
CA ALA A 113 -3.87 -12.74 -8.37
C ALA A 113 -2.52 -13.50 -8.43
N THR A 114 -1.47 -12.81 -8.87
CA THR A 114 -0.11 -13.34 -8.91
C THR A 114 0.69 -12.88 -7.68
N GLY A 115 1.75 -13.59 -7.36
CA GLY A 115 2.66 -13.18 -6.29
C GLY A 115 2.03 -13.33 -4.89
N TRP A 116 2.18 -12.32 -4.07
CA TRP A 116 1.82 -12.31 -2.66
C TRP A 116 0.35 -12.67 -2.36
N LEU A 117 -0.60 -12.17 -3.16
CA LEU A 117 -2.02 -12.48 -3.01
C LEU A 117 -2.33 -13.96 -3.24
N HIS A 118 -1.68 -14.57 -4.21
CA HIS A 118 -1.80 -16.01 -4.46
C HIS A 118 -1.12 -16.83 -3.35
N ALA A 119 0.02 -16.36 -2.88
CA ALA A 119 0.77 -17.02 -1.81
C ALA A 119 0.01 -17.04 -0.48
N ILE A 120 -0.75 -16.00 -0.15
CA ILE A 120 -1.61 -15.97 1.07
C ILE A 120 -2.74 -17.01 0.96
N GLN A 121 -3.24 -17.29 -0.22
CA GLN A 121 -4.29 -18.31 -0.42
C GLN A 121 -3.74 -19.74 -0.42
N ASP A 122 -2.43 -19.94 -0.62
CA ASP A 122 -1.77 -21.23 -0.45
C ASP A 122 -1.64 -21.53 1.04
N ALA A 123 -2.33 -22.56 1.54
CA ALA A 123 -2.41 -22.86 2.96
C ALA A 123 -1.04 -23.06 3.64
N ARG A 124 -0.03 -23.56 2.92
CA ARG A 124 1.31 -23.82 3.46
C ARG A 124 2.20 -22.58 3.42
N ILE A 125 2.26 -21.91 2.27
CA ILE A 125 3.06 -20.69 2.13
C ILE A 125 2.42 -19.54 2.91
N GLY A 126 1.08 -19.47 2.94
CA GLY A 126 0.33 -18.50 3.75
C GLY A 126 0.66 -18.58 5.23
N SER A 127 0.74 -19.79 5.81
CA SER A 127 1.14 -19.95 7.22
C SER A 127 2.56 -19.44 7.50
N ALA A 128 3.50 -19.64 6.58
CA ALA A 128 4.86 -19.09 6.72
C ALA A 128 4.89 -17.56 6.58
N LEU A 129 4.08 -17.00 5.69
CA LEU A 129 3.93 -15.53 5.54
C LEU A 129 3.30 -14.93 6.80
N GLU A 130 2.24 -15.52 7.34
CA GLU A 130 1.61 -15.10 8.59
C GLU A 130 2.62 -15.07 9.73
N ALA A 131 3.38 -16.15 9.93
CA ALA A 131 4.42 -16.23 10.95
C ALA A 131 5.50 -15.14 10.80
N ILE A 132 5.94 -14.84 9.57
CA ILE A 132 6.88 -13.74 9.29
C ILE A 132 6.26 -12.38 9.63
N HIS A 133 4.97 -12.18 9.34
CA HIS A 133 4.30 -10.91 9.54
C HIS A 133 4.00 -10.66 11.02
N ASP A 134 3.60 -11.68 11.75
CA ASP A 134 3.26 -11.58 13.18
C ASP A 134 4.49 -11.31 14.03
N ASP A 135 5.60 -11.98 13.77
CA ASP A 135 6.86 -11.76 14.48
C ASP A 135 8.05 -11.64 13.52
N PRO A 136 8.21 -10.49 12.88
CA PRO A 136 9.33 -10.25 11.98
C PRO A 136 10.70 -10.24 12.70
N GLY A 137 10.71 -10.03 14.03
CA GLY A 137 11.92 -10.01 14.86
C GLY A 137 12.48 -11.38 15.19
N HIS A 138 11.66 -12.42 15.13
CA HIS A 138 12.07 -13.78 15.43
C HIS A 138 13.28 -14.24 14.59
N GLU A 139 14.15 -15.08 15.14
CA GLU A 139 15.34 -15.60 14.43
C GLU A 139 14.94 -16.64 13.35
N TRP A 140 14.09 -16.20 12.41
CA TRP A 140 13.65 -17.03 11.30
C TRP A 140 14.84 -17.49 10.44
N ASN A 141 14.84 -18.76 10.12
CA ASN A 141 15.71 -19.37 9.11
C ASN A 141 14.87 -20.25 8.17
N LEU A 142 15.50 -20.75 7.11
CA LEU A 142 14.78 -21.51 6.09
C LEU A 142 14.17 -22.81 6.64
N ASP A 143 14.84 -23.45 7.62
CA ASP A 143 14.37 -24.70 8.20
C ASP A 143 13.14 -24.48 9.10
N LEU A 144 13.13 -23.42 9.91
CA LEU A 144 11.99 -23.05 10.74
C LEU A 144 10.77 -22.69 9.88
N LEU A 145 10.96 -21.87 8.84
CA LEU A 145 9.88 -21.50 7.94
C LEU A 145 9.32 -22.71 7.17
N ALA A 146 10.17 -23.63 6.74
CA ALA A 146 9.74 -24.88 6.13
C ALA A 146 8.94 -25.75 7.09
N THR A 147 9.34 -25.79 8.38
CA THR A 147 8.60 -26.50 9.43
C THR A 147 7.21 -25.90 9.64
N VAL A 148 7.10 -24.55 9.72
CA VAL A 148 5.81 -23.86 9.82
C VAL A 148 4.92 -24.21 8.63
N ALA A 149 5.48 -24.22 7.42
CA ALA A 149 4.78 -24.59 6.19
C ALA A 149 4.49 -26.11 6.06
N THR A 150 4.93 -26.94 7.02
CA THR A 150 4.84 -28.42 6.95
C THR A 150 5.43 -29.00 5.65
N MET A 151 6.57 -28.43 5.21
CA MET A 151 7.25 -28.81 3.97
C MET A 151 8.72 -29.16 4.20
N SER A 152 9.32 -29.90 3.27
CA SER A 152 10.78 -30.02 3.23
C SER A 152 11.40 -28.66 2.88
N ARG A 153 12.64 -28.41 3.33
CA ARG A 153 13.38 -27.17 3.05
C ARG A 153 13.44 -26.83 1.57
N SER A 154 13.74 -27.83 0.73
CA SER A 154 13.85 -27.65 -0.72
C SER A 154 12.49 -27.34 -1.38
N SER A 155 11.46 -28.11 -1.01
CA SER A 155 10.09 -27.90 -1.54
C SER A 155 9.53 -26.54 -1.11
N PHE A 156 9.74 -26.15 0.15
CA PHE A 156 9.34 -24.84 0.66
C PHE A 156 10.02 -23.70 -0.10
N SER A 157 11.36 -23.75 -0.23
CA SER A 157 12.11 -22.71 -0.94
C SER A 157 11.68 -22.56 -2.40
N ALA A 158 11.49 -23.68 -3.11
CA ALA A 158 11.02 -23.67 -4.49
C ALA A 158 9.62 -23.10 -4.61
N ARG A 159 8.65 -23.61 -3.80
CA ARG A 159 7.27 -23.18 -3.85
C ARG A 159 7.10 -21.71 -3.42
N PHE A 160 7.80 -21.29 -2.39
CA PHE A 160 7.79 -19.88 -1.95
C PHE A 160 8.30 -18.96 -3.04
N THR A 161 9.45 -19.32 -3.67
CA THR A 161 10.04 -18.51 -4.76
C THR A 161 9.14 -18.48 -5.99
N GLU A 162 8.49 -19.59 -6.33
CA GLU A 162 7.51 -19.67 -7.42
C GLU A 162 6.35 -18.68 -7.20
N LEU A 163 5.77 -18.67 -5.99
CA LEU A 163 4.60 -17.85 -5.67
C LEU A 163 4.95 -16.38 -5.43
N ILE A 164 6.03 -16.10 -4.70
CA ILE A 164 6.39 -14.73 -4.27
C ILE A 164 7.32 -14.04 -5.27
N GLY A 165 8.07 -14.81 -6.08
CA GLY A 165 9.04 -14.28 -7.02
C GLY A 165 10.43 -14.01 -6.42
N GLU A 166 10.65 -14.29 -5.11
CA GLU A 166 11.95 -14.14 -4.45
C GLU A 166 12.14 -15.18 -3.35
N PRO A 167 13.41 -15.50 -2.96
CA PRO A 167 13.70 -16.47 -1.89
C PRO A 167 13.14 -16.03 -0.52
N PRO A 168 12.75 -17.00 0.37
CA PRO A 168 12.11 -16.71 1.66
C PRO A 168 12.89 -15.73 2.55
N ILE A 169 14.22 -15.89 2.67
CA ILE A 169 15.06 -15.03 3.52
C ILE A 169 15.22 -13.62 2.92
N SER A 170 15.19 -13.50 1.59
CA SER A 170 15.17 -12.19 0.92
C SER A 170 13.87 -11.45 1.21
N TYR A 171 12.74 -12.15 1.12
CA TYR A 171 11.43 -11.65 1.48
C TYR A 171 11.40 -11.18 2.95
N LEU A 172 11.80 -12.02 3.90
CA LEU A 172 11.89 -11.67 5.33
C LEU A 172 12.72 -10.40 5.55
N THR A 173 13.88 -10.30 4.90
CA THR A 173 14.75 -9.13 5.01
C THR A 173 14.04 -7.87 4.51
N ARG A 174 13.39 -7.97 3.37
CA ARG A 174 12.63 -6.85 2.79
C ARG A 174 11.42 -6.48 3.64
N TRP A 175 10.68 -7.46 4.16
CA TRP A 175 9.57 -7.24 5.08
C TRP A 175 10.02 -6.48 6.33
N ARG A 176 11.10 -6.93 6.98
CA ARG A 176 11.70 -6.23 8.12
C ARG A 176 12.01 -4.76 7.81
N MET A 177 12.53 -4.46 6.62
CA MET A 177 12.85 -3.09 6.23
C MET A 177 11.59 -2.24 6.00
N ASN A 178 10.53 -2.83 5.46
CA ASN A 178 9.24 -2.15 5.32
C ASN A 178 8.61 -1.84 6.68
N VAL A 179 8.65 -2.79 7.62
CA VAL A 179 8.21 -2.59 9.02
C VAL A 179 9.06 -1.51 9.71
N ALA A 180 10.38 -1.56 9.52
CA ALA A 180 11.28 -0.56 10.07
C ALA A 180 10.94 0.85 9.56
N GLU A 181 10.67 0.99 8.27
CA GLU A 181 10.30 2.29 7.69
C GLU A 181 9.01 2.83 8.29
N SER A 182 7.94 2.01 8.42
CA SER A 182 6.68 2.43 9.06
C SER A 182 6.94 2.89 10.51
N ARG A 183 7.64 2.07 11.31
CA ARG A 183 7.95 2.41 12.71
C ARG A 183 8.74 3.71 12.86
N LEU A 184 9.74 3.95 11.99
CA LEU A 184 10.54 5.17 12.00
C LEU A 184 9.75 6.41 11.56
N ARG A 185 8.70 6.24 10.75
CA ARG A 185 7.78 7.33 10.35
C ARG A 185 6.78 7.66 11.45
N GLU A 186 6.21 6.64 12.08
CA GLU A 186 5.08 6.76 13.00
C GLU A 186 5.52 7.07 14.43
N HIS A 187 6.62 6.48 14.88
CA HIS A 187 7.06 6.53 16.27
C HIS A 187 8.38 7.25 16.47
N ASP A 188 8.58 7.82 17.68
CA ASP A 188 9.87 8.41 18.07
C ASP A 188 10.82 7.33 18.58
N ILE A 189 11.21 6.46 17.68
CA ILE A 189 12.08 5.32 17.93
C ILE A 189 13.44 5.52 17.25
N THR A 190 14.51 5.01 17.84
CA THR A 190 15.87 5.08 17.24
C THR A 190 16.08 3.94 16.24
N ALA A 191 17.05 4.13 15.33
CA ALA A 191 17.44 3.07 14.40
C ALA A 191 17.97 1.83 15.14
N SER A 192 18.68 2.04 16.26
CA SER A 192 19.19 0.95 17.10
C SER A 192 18.08 0.13 17.75
N GLN A 193 17.04 0.79 18.28
CA GLN A 193 15.89 0.11 18.87
C GLN A 193 15.15 -0.72 17.81
N VAL A 194 14.85 -0.13 16.65
CA VAL A 194 14.18 -0.86 15.55
C VAL A 194 15.04 -2.04 15.06
N ALA A 195 16.37 -1.85 14.95
CA ALA A 195 17.27 -2.93 14.57
C ALA A 195 17.17 -4.12 15.53
N THR A 196 17.20 -3.85 16.83
CA THR A 196 17.10 -4.89 17.88
C THR A 196 15.74 -5.60 17.83
N GLU A 197 14.63 -4.84 17.74
CA GLU A 197 13.29 -5.40 17.66
C GLU A 197 13.06 -6.26 16.41
N LEU A 198 13.77 -5.97 15.32
CA LEU A 198 13.69 -6.75 14.08
C LEU A 198 14.77 -7.83 13.95
N GLY A 199 15.43 -8.20 15.07
CA GLY A 199 16.36 -9.32 15.13
C GLY A 199 17.72 -9.07 14.49
N TYR A 200 18.15 -7.80 14.37
CA TYR A 200 19.49 -7.48 13.88
C TYR A 200 20.48 -7.42 15.05
N ARG A 201 21.59 -8.16 14.91
CA ARG A 201 22.67 -8.23 15.89
C ARG A 201 23.55 -6.96 15.93
N SER A 202 23.49 -6.14 14.89
CA SER A 202 24.21 -4.86 14.85
C SER A 202 23.45 -3.81 14.06
N GLU A 203 23.48 -2.58 14.57
CA GLU A 203 22.91 -1.42 13.88
C GLU A 203 23.56 -1.17 12.51
N ALA A 204 24.86 -1.45 12.38
CA ALA A 204 25.56 -1.30 11.11
C ALA A 204 25.04 -2.24 10.03
N ALA A 205 24.72 -3.50 10.37
CA ALA A 205 24.12 -4.46 9.43
C ALA A 205 22.71 -4.04 9.04
N PHE A 206 21.90 -3.58 10.01
CA PHE A 206 20.58 -3.01 9.78
C PHE A 206 20.64 -1.80 8.83
N ASN A 207 21.49 -0.80 9.12
CA ASN A 207 21.60 0.42 8.32
C ASN A 207 21.98 0.11 6.85
N ARG A 208 22.88 -0.87 6.62
CA ARG A 208 23.22 -1.31 5.25
C ARG A 208 22.03 -1.94 4.55
N ALA A 209 21.33 -2.87 5.22
CA ALA A 209 20.15 -3.52 4.65
C ALA A 209 19.04 -2.51 4.37
N PHE A 210 18.76 -1.63 5.31
CA PHE A 210 17.75 -0.58 5.21
C PHE A 210 18.02 0.35 4.03
N THR A 211 19.23 0.90 3.93
CA THR A 211 19.59 1.83 2.85
C THR A 211 19.54 1.13 1.48
N ARG A 212 19.97 -0.13 1.41
CA ARG A 212 19.91 -0.91 0.17
C ARG A 212 18.49 -1.15 -0.32
N ILE A 213 17.55 -1.44 0.60
CA ILE A 213 16.18 -1.84 0.25
C ILE A 213 15.25 -0.63 0.12
N ILE A 214 15.31 0.31 1.07
CA ILE A 214 14.45 1.49 1.11
C ILE A 214 15.02 2.63 0.24
N GLY A 215 16.32 2.59 -0.11
CA GLY A 215 16.98 3.63 -0.90
C GLY A 215 17.31 4.90 -0.09
N ARG A 216 17.06 4.92 1.22
CA ARG A 216 17.24 6.04 2.12
C ARG A 216 17.76 5.58 3.47
N THR A 217 18.44 6.45 4.22
CA THR A 217 18.94 6.12 5.55
C THR A 217 17.83 6.19 6.61
N PRO A 218 17.89 5.40 7.71
CA PRO A 218 16.95 5.50 8.82
C PRO A 218 16.88 6.92 9.40
N GLY A 219 18.04 7.61 9.50
CA GLY A 219 18.12 8.99 9.98
C GLY A 219 17.35 9.97 9.10
N SER A 220 17.37 9.79 7.77
CA SER A 220 16.62 10.65 6.86
C SER A 220 15.10 10.49 6.98
N ILE A 221 14.62 9.27 7.26
CA ILE A 221 13.19 9.01 7.51
C ILE A 221 12.75 9.72 8.79
N ARG A 222 13.52 9.60 9.89
CA ARG A 222 13.24 10.29 11.16
C ARG A 222 13.25 11.82 11.02
N ALA A 223 14.20 12.36 10.26
CA ALA A 223 14.28 13.81 10.02
C ALA A 223 13.04 14.35 9.31
N GLN A 224 12.49 13.63 8.34
CA GLN A 224 11.24 14.03 7.67
C GLN A 224 10.03 14.02 8.61
N ARG A 225 9.95 13.07 9.57
CA ARG A 225 8.90 13.07 10.58
C ARG A 225 8.95 14.35 11.44
N ARG A 226 10.16 14.78 11.83
CA ARG A 226 10.37 15.98 12.65
C ARG A 226 10.10 17.29 11.90
N ASN A 227 10.12 17.26 10.56
CA ASN A 227 9.91 18.43 9.72
C ASN A 227 9.02 18.10 8.50
N PRO A 228 7.69 17.94 8.70
CA PRO A 228 6.78 17.52 7.63
C PRO A 228 6.65 18.54 6.49
N ALA A 229 7.12 19.77 6.66
CA ALA A 229 6.98 20.85 5.68
C ALA A 229 7.91 20.74 4.45
N THR A 230 8.87 19.80 4.41
CA THR A 230 9.84 19.68 3.31
C THR A 230 9.53 18.58 2.29
N GLY A 231 8.41 17.85 2.44
CA GLY A 231 8.08 16.66 1.63
C GLY A 231 7.29 16.92 0.34
N THR A 232 6.84 18.14 0.06
CA THR A 232 5.99 18.44 -1.11
C THR A 232 6.66 19.45 -2.06
N LYS A 233 7.83 19.13 -2.58
CA LYS A 233 8.37 19.80 -3.76
C LYS A 233 8.99 18.77 -4.71
N GLY A 234 8.32 18.56 -5.83
CA GLY A 234 8.97 18.17 -7.09
C GLY A 234 8.89 16.70 -7.47
N ARG A 235 8.17 16.36 -8.38
CA ARG A 235 8.44 16.29 -9.83
C ARG A 235 7.22 15.77 -10.55
#